data_3a03d0ba665105a7598b6f3de80223d3
#
_entry.id   3a03d0ba665105a7598b6f3de80223d3
#
_cell.length_a   1.000
_cell.length_b   1.000
_cell.length_c   1.000
_cell.angle_alpha   90.00
_cell.angle_beta   90.00
_cell.angle_gamma   90.00
#
_symmetry.space_group_name_H-M   'P 1'
#
loop_
_entity.id
_entity.type
_entity.pdbx_description
1 polymer ?
#
loop_
_entity_poly.entity_id
_entity_poly.type
_entity_poly.pdbx_seq_one_letter_code
_entity_poly.pdbx_strand_id
1 'polypeptide(L)'
;MDVLDPKELTRCVSRHPMPRESRGFSARDQFLSMAFAQMTFRESLRDIEACLSGCRHLYAMGFRGNITRTNLAYANEHRDWRVYADLAQVLIRRARRLYASDGHGLDIDEMVYALDASTIDLCLSMFPWAHFRQTKAAVKLHTMIDLKGSIPVFISITAGSVHDVNILDDIAFEPGSIYAMDRGYVDFQRLYRIHQAGAFFVTRAKSNMAFYVSKSRPVDKTTGLRSDQSIGLKTTKSKRDYPEKLRRVRYIDAETGKSLVFITNHFGLPAITIAHIYKSRWHIELFFKWIKQNLRIKAFYGTSENAVKTQIWVAISVYLMVASLNKIHGFDENLSRILQVLSVNVFQKEPINQLLTKLETRNDDLELRNQLMFNGF
;
A
#
# COMPACT_ATOMS: atom_id res chain seq x y z
N MET A 1 -5.17 -21.26 3.24
CA MET A 1 -4.69 -20.91 4.58
C MET A 1 -3.17 -21.05 4.73
N ASP A 2 -2.49 -21.54 3.70
CA ASP A 2 -1.03 -21.76 3.71
C ASP A 2 -0.21 -20.46 3.72
N VAL A 3 -0.87 -19.33 3.51
CA VAL A 3 -0.23 -17.99 3.55
C VAL A 3 -0.01 -17.48 4.98
N LEU A 4 -0.73 -18.01 5.98
CA LEU A 4 -0.66 -17.56 7.37
C LEU A 4 -0.34 -18.73 8.30
N ASP A 5 0.89 -18.76 8.86
CA ASP A 5 1.22 -19.68 9.94
C ASP A 5 0.49 -19.23 11.23
N PRO A 6 -0.34 -20.11 11.84
CA PRO A 6 -1.04 -19.80 13.09
C PRO A 6 -0.10 -19.39 14.23
N LYS A 7 1.12 -19.90 14.26
CA LYS A 7 2.14 -19.58 15.27
C LYS A 7 2.59 -18.12 15.19
N GLU A 8 2.61 -17.51 13.99
CA GLU A 8 3.00 -16.11 13.83
C GLU A 8 1.98 -15.17 14.49
N LEU A 9 0.68 -15.40 14.30
CA LEU A 9 -0.33 -14.61 14.99
C LEU A 9 -0.23 -14.76 16.52
N THR A 10 0.01 -15.97 17.03
CA THR A 10 0.23 -16.19 18.46
C THR A 10 1.42 -15.38 18.99
N ARG A 11 2.53 -15.32 18.23
CA ARG A 11 3.70 -14.49 18.58
C ARG A 11 3.38 -12.99 18.56
N CYS A 12 2.54 -12.52 17.62
CA CYS A 12 2.09 -11.13 17.60
C CYS A 12 1.23 -10.80 18.83
N VAL A 13 0.31 -11.69 19.20
CA VAL A 13 -0.53 -11.54 20.42
C VAL A 13 0.32 -11.47 21.68
N SER A 14 1.35 -12.32 21.82
CA SER A 14 2.20 -12.32 23.01
C SER A 14 3.00 -11.03 23.24
N ARG A 15 3.25 -10.24 22.19
CA ARG A 15 3.90 -8.91 22.30
C ARG A 15 2.96 -7.82 22.80
N HIS A 16 1.66 -8.02 22.62
CA HIS A 16 0.62 -7.04 22.97
C HIS A 16 -0.46 -7.73 23.85
N PRO A 17 -0.13 -8.13 25.09
CA PRO A 17 -1.05 -8.88 25.93
C PRO A 17 -2.24 -7.99 26.33
N MET A 18 -3.44 -8.58 26.28
CA MET A 18 -4.63 -7.95 26.83
C MET A 18 -4.70 -8.12 28.35
N PRO A 19 -5.19 -7.12 29.11
CA PRO A 19 -5.43 -7.27 30.55
C PRO A 19 -6.41 -8.38 30.90
N ARG A 20 -7.35 -8.67 30.00
CA ARG A 20 -8.31 -9.78 30.08
C ARG A 20 -8.50 -10.39 28.70
N GLU A 21 -8.04 -11.61 28.48
CA GLU A 21 -8.44 -12.37 27.30
C GLU A 21 -9.89 -12.83 27.44
N SER A 22 -10.68 -12.63 26.40
CA SER A 22 -12.02 -13.21 26.34
C SER A 22 -11.87 -14.73 26.18
N ARG A 23 -12.37 -15.51 27.14
CA ARG A 23 -12.28 -16.98 27.15
C ARG A 23 -12.98 -17.68 25.96
N GLY A 24 -13.70 -16.97 25.12
CA GLY A 24 -14.49 -17.55 24.03
C GLY A 24 -14.27 -16.93 22.66
N PHE A 25 -13.39 -15.94 22.51
CA PHE A 25 -13.16 -15.26 21.24
C PHE A 25 -11.71 -14.77 21.13
N SER A 26 -10.90 -15.56 20.42
CA SER A 26 -9.46 -15.33 20.29
C SER A 26 -9.13 -14.21 19.28
N ALA A 27 -7.87 -13.73 19.29
CA ALA A 27 -7.35 -12.82 18.27
C ALA A 27 -7.41 -13.44 16.86
N ARG A 28 -7.29 -14.77 16.78
CA ARG A 28 -7.45 -15.49 15.52
C ARG A 28 -8.88 -15.44 15.01
N ASP A 29 -9.87 -15.65 15.90
CA ASP A 29 -11.29 -15.59 15.53
C ASP A 29 -11.65 -14.17 15.04
N GLN A 30 -11.13 -13.13 15.72
CA GLN A 30 -11.29 -11.75 15.27
C GLN A 30 -10.65 -11.51 13.90
N PHE A 31 -9.37 -11.91 13.71
CA PHE A 31 -8.68 -11.75 12.44
C PHE A 31 -9.43 -12.45 11.30
N LEU A 32 -9.83 -13.71 11.49
CA LEU A 32 -10.55 -14.47 10.49
C LEU A 32 -11.91 -13.86 10.15
N SER A 33 -12.66 -13.39 11.16
CA SER A 33 -13.96 -12.74 10.96
C SER A 33 -13.80 -11.42 10.19
N MET A 34 -12.82 -10.61 10.57
CA MET A 34 -12.56 -9.33 9.92
C MET A 34 -11.97 -9.52 8.51
N ALA A 35 -11.09 -10.50 8.29
CA ALA A 35 -10.58 -10.85 6.98
C ALA A 35 -11.69 -11.38 6.06
N PHE A 36 -12.57 -12.25 6.57
CA PHE A 36 -13.77 -12.66 5.86
C PHE A 36 -14.62 -11.45 5.45
N ALA A 37 -14.86 -10.52 6.36
CA ALA A 37 -15.62 -9.32 6.09
C ALA A 37 -14.98 -8.43 4.99
N GLN A 38 -13.65 -8.34 4.96
CA GLN A 38 -12.94 -7.63 3.89
C GLN A 38 -13.09 -8.34 2.54
N MET A 39 -12.89 -9.66 2.50
CA MET A 39 -12.95 -10.44 1.27
C MET A 39 -14.35 -10.53 0.68
N THR A 40 -15.39 -10.54 1.51
CA THR A 40 -16.79 -10.74 1.09
C THR A 40 -17.65 -9.47 1.17
N PHE A 41 -17.02 -8.31 1.36
CA PHE A 41 -17.66 -6.98 1.35
C PHE A 41 -18.79 -6.80 2.38
N ARG A 42 -18.66 -7.40 3.60
CA ARG A 42 -19.69 -7.29 4.64
C ARG A 42 -19.89 -5.85 5.09
N GLU A 43 -21.15 -5.49 5.39
CA GLU A 43 -21.52 -4.09 5.65
C GLU A 43 -21.50 -3.73 7.14
N SER A 44 -21.73 -4.70 8.01
CA SER A 44 -21.81 -4.49 9.45
C SER A 44 -21.36 -5.70 10.25
N LEU A 45 -21.09 -5.51 11.54
CA LEU A 45 -20.80 -6.63 12.46
C LEU A 45 -21.96 -7.63 12.57
N ARG A 46 -23.22 -7.17 12.39
CA ARG A 46 -24.40 -8.06 12.36
C ARG A 46 -24.41 -8.92 11.10
N ASP A 47 -24.04 -8.35 9.97
CA ASP A 47 -23.92 -9.05 8.70
C ASP A 47 -22.82 -10.12 8.77
N ILE A 48 -21.67 -9.80 9.40
CA ILE A 48 -20.58 -10.76 9.65
C ILE A 48 -21.08 -11.93 10.51
N GLU A 49 -21.75 -11.63 11.64
CA GLU A 49 -22.33 -12.63 12.52
C GLU A 49 -23.32 -13.53 11.80
N ALA A 50 -24.28 -12.94 11.07
CA ALA A 50 -25.32 -13.68 10.35
C ALA A 50 -24.72 -14.63 9.29
N CYS A 51 -23.78 -14.13 8.48
CA CYS A 51 -23.13 -14.94 7.44
C CYS A 51 -22.27 -16.08 8.04
N LEU A 52 -21.52 -15.81 9.09
CA LEU A 52 -20.67 -16.82 9.72
C LEU A 52 -21.50 -17.82 10.53
N SER A 53 -22.60 -17.41 11.18
CA SER A 53 -23.52 -18.32 11.90
C SER A 53 -24.20 -19.32 10.96
N GLY A 54 -24.45 -18.97 9.71
CA GLY A 54 -25.00 -19.85 8.68
C GLY A 54 -23.98 -20.88 8.14
N CYS A 55 -22.70 -20.72 8.43
CA CYS A 55 -21.65 -21.57 7.88
C CYS A 55 -21.39 -22.81 8.73
N ARG A 56 -21.58 -24.01 8.18
CA ARG A 56 -21.40 -25.30 8.87
C ARG A 56 -19.94 -25.70 9.03
N HIS A 57 -18.99 -25.04 8.35
CA HIS A 57 -17.59 -25.49 8.28
C HIS A 57 -16.60 -24.56 9.01
N LEU A 58 -17.08 -23.69 9.89
CA LEU A 58 -16.23 -22.70 10.58
C LEU A 58 -15.04 -23.33 11.30
N TYR A 59 -15.23 -24.47 11.95
CA TYR A 59 -14.16 -25.18 12.63
C TYR A 59 -13.04 -25.60 11.67
N ALA A 60 -13.39 -26.12 10.50
CA ALA A 60 -12.42 -26.48 9.45
C ALA A 60 -11.69 -25.27 8.88
N MET A 61 -12.33 -24.10 8.88
CA MET A 61 -11.73 -22.83 8.46
C MET A 61 -10.82 -22.21 9.54
N GLY A 62 -10.76 -22.80 10.70
CA GLY A 62 -9.87 -22.38 11.79
C GLY A 62 -10.52 -21.53 12.86
N PHE A 63 -11.81 -21.27 12.81
CA PHE A 63 -12.56 -20.63 13.89
C PHE A 63 -12.70 -21.57 15.09
N ARG A 64 -12.61 -21.02 16.29
CA ARG A 64 -12.70 -21.79 17.54
C ARG A 64 -13.67 -21.13 18.53
N GLY A 65 -13.90 -19.83 18.40
CA GLY A 65 -14.74 -19.05 19.30
C GLY A 65 -16.15 -18.85 18.79
N ASN A 66 -17.01 -18.36 19.68
CA ASN A 66 -18.37 -17.94 19.34
C ASN A 66 -18.34 -16.54 18.69
N ILE A 67 -18.72 -16.47 17.42
CA ILE A 67 -18.68 -15.26 16.63
C ILE A 67 -20.01 -14.54 16.81
N THR A 68 -20.01 -13.55 17.70
CA THR A 68 -21.16 -12.65 17.91
C THR A 68 -20.78 -11.22 17.61
N ARG A 69 -21.76 -10.41 17.25
CA ARG A 69 -21.57 -8.96 17.09
C ARG A 69 -20.92 -8.33 18.33
N THR A 70 -21.36 -8.75 19.52
CA THR A 70 -20.82 -8.22 20.80
C THR A 70 -19.36 -8.56 20.99
N ASN A 71 -18.95 -9.82 20.72
CA ASN A 71 -17.56 -10.24 20.82
C ASN A 71 -16.68 -9.50 19.80
N LEU A 72 -17.17 -9.35 18.57
CA LEU A 72 -16.47 -8.61 17.51
C LEU A 72 -16.30 -7.13 17.87
N ALA A 73 -17.38 -6.47 18.34
CA ALA A 73 -17.35 -5.07 18.74
C ALA A 73 -16.35 -4.87 19.90
N TYR A 74 -16.47 -5.68 20.96
CA TYR A 74 -15.59 -5.62 22.12
C TYR A 74 -14.11 -5.83 21.72
N ALA A 75 -13.83 -6.83 20.89
CA ALA A 75 -12.48 -7.12 20.45
C ALA A 75 -11.91 -5.99 19.58
N ASN A 76 -12.70 -5.41 18.68
CA ASN A 76 -12.27 -4.27 17.85
C ASN A 76 -11.96 -3.03 18.70
N GLU A 77 -12.64 -2.84 19.81
CA GLU A 77 -12.43 -1.71 20.72
C GLU A 77 -11.24 -1.88 21.65
N HIS A 78 -11.04 -3.08 22.20
CA HIS A 78 -10.14 -3.29 23.34
C HIS A 78 -8.88 -4.09 23.03
N ARG A 79 -8.87 -4.93 21.95
CA ARG A 79 -7.66 -5.66 21.57
C ARG A 79 -6.73 -4.75 20.79
N ASP A 80 -5.48 -4.61 21.25
CA ASP A 80 -4.49 -3.71 20.67
C ASP A 80 -4.35 -3.96 19.16
N TRP A 81 -4.58 -2.93 18.36
CA TRP A 81 -4.44 -2.97 16.90
C TRP A 81 -3.03 -3.34 16.42
N ARG A 82 -2.01 -3.15 17.29
CA ARG A 82 -0.61 -3.49 16.98
C ARG A 82 -0.41 -4.98 16.75
N VAL A 83 -1.26 -5.85 17.34
CA VAL A 83 -1.28 -7.28 17.01
C VAL A 83 -1.40 -7.49 15.50
N TYR A 84 -2.30 -6.77 14.84
CA TYR A 84 -2.55 -6.91 13.40
C TYR A 84 -1.54 -6.14 12.56
N ALA A 85 -0.97 -5.07 13.08
CA ALA A 85 0.16 -4.37 12.47
C ALA A 85 1.39 -5.29 12.42
N ASP A 86 1.73 -5.95 13.51
CA ASP A 86 2.82 -6.93 13.58
C ASP A 86 2.59 -8.10 12.62
N LEU A 87 1.34 -8.60 12.55
CA LEU A 87 0.98 -9.65 11.61
C LEU A 87 1.17 -9.20 10.15
N ALA A 88 0.75 -7.99 9.82
CA ALA A 88 0.96 -7.41 8.49
C ALA A 88 2.46 -7.29 8.17
N GLN A 89 3.32 -6.95 9.15
CA GLN A 89 4.78 -6.93 8.95
C GLN A 89 5.35 -8.32 8.63
N VAL A 90 4.80 -9.39 9.23
CA VAL A 90 5.17 -10.77 8.88
C VAL A 90 4.79 -11.07 7.42
N LEU A 91 3.57 -10.71 7.02
CA LEU A 91 3.07 -10.90 5.66
C LEU A 91 3.86 -10.07 4.63
N ILE A 92 4.22 -8.82 4.96
CA ILE A 92 5.07 -7.95 4.13
C ILE A 92 6.42 -8.63 3.84
N ARG A 93 7.12 -9.11 4.90
CA ARG A 93 8.40 -9.80 4.72
C ARG A 93 8.27 -11.05 3.83
N ARG A 94 7.17 -11.79 3.96
CA ARG A 94 6.90 -12.96 3.11
C ARG A 94 6.63 -12.54 1.66
N ALA A 95 5.75 -11.57 1.44
CA ALA A 95 5.44 -11.07 0.11
C ALA A 95 6.70 -10.50 -0.59
N ARG A 96 7.51 -9.69 0.08
CA ARG A 96 8.79 -9.18 -0.47
C ARG A 96 9.70 -10.31 -0.96
N ARG A 97 9.80 -11.42 -0.23
CA ARG A 97 10.60 -12.59 -0.68
C ARG A 97 10.03 -13.24 -1.95
N LEU A 98 8.71 -13.34 -2.06
CA LEU A 98 8.05 -13.91 -3.24
C LEU A 98 8.24 -13.06 -4.48
N TYR A 99 8.28 -11.74 -4.34
CA TYR A 99 8.45 -10.77 -5.43
C TYR A 99 9.91 -10.31 -5.62
N ALA A 100 10.87 -10.84 -4.88
CA ALA A 100 12.27 -10.39 -4.91
C ALA A 100 12.94 -10.50 -6.28
N SER A 101 12.57 -11.52 -7.08
CA SER A 101 13.07 -11.74 -8.45
C SER A 101 12.35 -10.91 -9.52
N ASP A 102 11.26 -10.22 -9.17
CA ASP A 102 10.51 -9.43 -10.16
C ASP A 102 11.26 -8.15 -10.50
N GLY A 103 11.17 -7.74 -11.75
CA GLY A 103 11.62 -6.42 -12.18
C GLY A 103 10.65 -5.33 -11.71
N HIS A 104 11.16 -4.12 -11.52
CA HIS A 104 10.34 -2.92 -11.29
C HIS A 104 10.04 -2.13 -12.57
N GLY A 105 10.33 -2.73 -13.75
CA GLY A 105 10.09 -2.10 -15.05
C GLY A 105 11.04 -0.95 -15.40
N LEU A 106 12.10 -0.77 -14.61
CA LEU A 106 13.15 0.22 -14.82
C LEU A 106 14.46 -0.53 -15.12
N ASP A 107 15.27 0.03 -16.01
CA ASP A 107 16.58 -0.53 -16.37
C ASP A 107 17.65 -0.05 -15.36
N ILE A 108 17.53 -0.52 -14.12
CA ILE A 108 18.43 -0.23 -13.00
C ILE A 108 18.41 -1.38 -12.00
N ASP A 109 19.50 -1.55 -11.26
CA ASP A 109 19.67 -2.61 -10.26
C ASP A 109 19.21 -2.17 -8.86
N GLU A 110 19.19 -0.84 -8.60
CA GLU A 110 18.85 -0.28 -7.31
C GLU A 110 17.39 -0.57 -6.93
N MET A 111 17.18 -0.77 -5.64
CA MET A 111 15.83 -0.85 -5.09
C MET A 111 15.12 0.49 -5.20
N VAL A 112 13.90 0.50 -5.72
CA VAL A 112 13.09 1.71 -5.86
C VAL A 112 11.83 1.61 -5.01
N TYR A 113 11.67 2.60 -4.15
CA TYR A 113 10.49 2.76 -3.30
C TYR A 113 9.68 3.97 -3.74
N ALA A 114 8.36 3.81 -3.79
CA ALA A 114 7.44 4.94 -3.94
C ALA A 114 6.80 5.26 -2.59
N LEU A 115 6.83 6.53 -2.19
CA LEU A 115 6.24 7.04 -0.95
C LEU A 115 5.14 8.04 -1.26
N ASP A 116 3.97 7.83 -0.66
CA ASP A 116 2.84 8.76 -0.75
C ASP A 116 1.89 8.57 0.45
N ALA A 117 0.88 9.46 0.56
CA ALA A 117 -0.15 9.38 1.57
C ALA A 117 -1.55 9.44 0.94
N SER A 118 -2.46 8.68 1.50
CA SER A 118 -3.86 8.70 1.08
C SER A 118 -4.77 9.04 2.26
N THR A 119 -5.64 10.02 2.05
CA THR A 119 -6.63 10.44 3.05
C THR A 119 -7.89 9.56 2.94
N ILE A 120 -8.41 9.16 4.10
CA ILE A 120 -9.68 8.48 4.28
C ILE A 120 -10.57 9.42 5.09
N ASP A 121 -11.59 9.98 4.44
CA ASP A 121 -12.52 10.92 5.09
C ASP A 121 -13.43 10.17 6.08
N LEU A 122 -13.67 10.80 7.22
CA LEU A 122 -14.51 10.30 8.31
C LEU A 122 -15.56 11.36 8.71
N CYS A 123 -16.65 10.91 9.27
CA CYS A 123 -17.65 11.80 9.85
C CYS A 123 -17.18 12.31 11.22
N LEU A 124 -17.01 13.63 11.39
CA LEU A 124 -16.47 14.21 12.61
C LEU A 124 -17.28 13.87 13.87
N SER A 125 -18.61 13.82 13.76
CA SER A 125 -19.48 13.48 14.90
C SER A 125 -19.30 12.04 15.40
N MET A 126 -18.87 11.12 14.51
CA MET A 126 -18.64 9.72 14.85
C MET A 126 -17.17 9.43 15.22
N PHE A 127 -16.22 10.24 14.73
CA PHE A 127 -14.79 10.05 14.88
C PHE A 127 -14.08 11.32 15.39
N PRO A 128 -14.45 11.85 16.59
CA PRO A 128 -13.92 13.12 17.09
C PRO A 128 -12.41 13.11 17.33
N TRP A 129 -11.81 11.93 17.57
CA TRP A 129 -10.37 11.75 17.75
C TRP A 129 -9.57 12.00 16.46
N ALA A 130 -10.19 11.83 15.28
CA ALA A 130 -9.54 11.96 13.96
C ALA A 130 -9.70 13.36 13.36
N HIS A 131 -9.76 14.40 14.20
CA HIS A 131 -9.96 15.79 13.76
C HIS A 131 -8.95 16.19 12.69
N PHE A 132 -9.44 16.73 11.55
CA PHE A 132 -8.62 17.13 10.41
C PHE A 132 -8.79 18.62 10.07
N ARG A 133 -10.01 19.12 10.03
CA ARG A 133 -10.38 20.54 9.80
C ARG A 133 -11.59 20.87 10.68
N GLN A 134 -11.96 22.15 10.78
CA GLN A 134 -13.07 22.57 11.64
C GLN A 134 -14.35 21.71 11.52
N THR A 135 -14.65 21.20 10.34
CA THR A 135 -15.87 20.44 10.04
C THR A 135 -15.61 19.01 9.55
N LYS A 136 -14.35 18.54 9.55
CA LYS A 136 -13.98 17.22 8.97
C LYS A 136 -13.08 16.43 9.89
N ALA A 137 -13.32 15.13 9.93
CA ALA A 137 -12.38 14.14 10.45
C ALA A 137 -11.78 13.35 9.30
N ALA A 138 -10.56 12.90 9.45
CA ALA A 138 -9.90 12.02 8.49
C ALA A 138 -8.74 11.27 9.15
N VAL A 139 -8.42 10.10 8.62
CA VAL A 139 -7.14 9.44 8.85
C VAL A 139 -6.32 9.46 7.57
N LYS A 140 -5.00 9.55 7.71
CA LYS A 140 -4.06 9.40 6.61
C LYS A 140 -3.35 8.07 6.71
N LEU A 141 -3.29 7.41 5.58
CA LEU A 141 -2.52 6.19 5.37
C LEU A 141 -1.25 6.57 4.62
N HIS A 142 -0.15 6.77 5.34
CA HIS A 142 1.16 6.98 4.76
C HIS A 142 1.74 5.62 4.41
N THR A 143 2.15 5.46 3.17
CA THR A 143 2.61 4.16 2.68
C THR A 143 3.85 4.34 1.83
N MET A 144 4.81 3.44 2.00
CA MET A 144 5.92 3.24 1.09
C MET A 144 5.79 1.84 0.49
N ILE A 145 5.81 1.75 -0.84
CA ILE A 145 5.77 0.49 -1.55
C ILE A 145 7.11 0.19 -2.20
N ASP A 146 7.51 -1.07 -2.17
CA ASP A 146 8.54 -1.62 -3.04
C ASP A 146 7.93 -1.77 -4.44
N LEU A 147 8.56 -1.19 -5.46
CA LEU A 147 8.04 -1.28 -6.83
C LEU A 147 8.12 -2.70 -7.41
N LYS A 148 8.91 -3.58 -6.83
CA LYS A 148 8.85 -5.02 -7.12
C LYS A 148 7.54 -5.58 -6.55
N GLY A 149 6.58 -5.84 -7.41
CA GLY A 149 5.27 -6.37 -7.04
C GLY A 149 4.34 -5.40 -6.32
N SER A 150 4.67 -4.11 -6.21
CA SER A 150 3.87 -3.08 -5.49
C SER A 150 3.53 -3.46 -4.04
N ILE A 151 4.50 -4.07 -3.34
CA ILE A 151 4.32 -4.54 -1.96
C ILE A 151 4.56 -3.39 -0.98
N PRO A 152 3.60 -3.05 -0.08
CA PRO A 152 3.83 -2.06 0.95
C PRO A 152 4.91 -2.54 1.93
N VAL A 153 5.92 -1.71 2.17
CA VAL A 153 7.05 -2.01 3.06
C VAL A 153 7.05 -1.18 4.34
N PHE A 154 6.39 -0.04 4.28
CA PHE A 154 6.16 0.83 5.43
C PHE A 154 4.73 1.37 5.36
N ILE A 155 4.04 1.35 6.50
CA ILE A 155 2.70 1.89 6.64
C ILE A 155 2.59 2.57 8.00
N SER A 156 2.10 3.81 8.00
CA SER A 156 1.75 4.55 9.21
C SER A 156 0.36 5.15 9.07
N ILE A 157 -0.46 5.02 10.11
CA ILE A 157 -1.83 5.53 10.17
C ILE A 157 -1.86 6.69 11.15
N THR A 158 -2.13 7.89 10.67
CA THR A 158 -2.14 9.11 11.48
C THR A 158 -3.48 9.84 11.36
N ALA A 159 -3.72 10.79 12.27
CA ALA A 159 -4.80 11.77 12.08
C ALA A 159 -4.55 12.59 10.79
N GLY A 160 -5.61 13.01 10.13
CA GLY A 160 -5.55 13.78 8.89
C GLY A 160 -4.77 15.09 8.98
N SER A 161 -4.63 15.67 10.18
CA SER A 161 -3.88 16.91 10.45
C SER A 161 -2.37 16.75 10.35
N VAL A 162 -1.82 15.54 10.41
CA VAL A 162 -0.37 15.31 10.30
C VAL A 162 0.10 15.60 8.88
N HIS A 163 1.12 16.43 8.74
CA HIS A 163 1.71 16.73 7.43
C HIS A 163 2.49 15.54 6.88
N ASP A 164 2.31 15.24 5.58
CA ASP A 164 2.88 14.07 4.93
C ASP A 164 4.42 14.00 5.04
N VAL A 165 5.08 15.15 4.99
CA VAL A 165 6.54 15.24 5.09
C VAL A 165 7.10 14.76 6.44
N ASN A 166 6.31 14.80 7.51
CA ASN A 166 6.76 14.39 8.84
C ASN A 166 7.04 12.89 8.91
N ILE A 167 6.40 12.09 8.05
CA ILE A 167 6.62 10.66 8.05
C ILE A 167 8.04 10.25 7.65
N LEU A 168 8.77 11.13 6.98
CA LEU A 168 10.17 10.90 6.65
C LEU A 168 11.05 10.75 7.90
N ASP A 169 10.58 11.24 9.06
CA ASP A 169 11.29 11.11 10.33
C ASP A 169 11.22 9.70 10.91
N ASP A 170 10.20 8.94 10.53
CA ASP A 170 9.93 7.56 11.00
C ASP A 170 10.53 6.49 10.07
N ILE A 171 11.02 6.88 8.89
CA ILE A 171 11.56 5.94 7.90
C ILE A 171 13.05 5.72 8.13
N ALA A 172 13.45 4.45 8.25
CA ALA A 172 14.84 4.02 8.15
C ALA A 172 15.21 3.86 6.67
N PHE A 173 16.03 4.77 6.15
CA PHE A 173 16.42 4.75 4.74
C PHE A 173 17.51 3.69 4.50
N GLU A 174 17.30 2.85 3.48
CA GLU A 174 18.23 1.79 3.08
C GLU A 174 19.31 2.39 2.16
N PRO A 175 20.62 2.25 2.48
CA PRO A 175 21.70 2.71 1.60
C PRO A 175 21.60 2.11 0.20
N GLY A 176 21.90 2.91 -0.84
CA GLY A 176 21.84 2.50 -2.23
C GLY A 176 20.43 2.46 -2.84
N SER A 177 19.37 2.60 -2.03
CA SER A 177 17.98 2.61 -2.53
C SER A 177 17.54 4.00 -2.99
N ILE A 178 16.55 4.04 -3.88
CA ILE A 178 15.97 5.27 -4.45
C ILE A 178 14.54 5.45 -3.94
N TYR A 179 14.23 6.63 -3.42
CA TYR A 179 12.91 7.00 -2.89
C TYR A 179 12.22 8.00 -3.82
N ALA A 180 11.19 7.56 -4.54
CA ALA A 180 10.36 8.40 -5.39
C ALA A 180 9.20 8.99 -4.58
N MET A 181 9.13 10.34 -4.52
CA MET A 181 8.19 11.06 -3.68
C MET A 181 7.55 12.23 -4.44
N ASP A 182 6.36 12.63 -4.01
CA ASP A 182 5.72 13.85 -4.50
C ASP A 182 6.43 15.12 -3.95
N ARG A 183 6.13 16.29 -4.53
CA ARG A 183 6.69 17.58 -4.09
C ARG A 183 6.26 17.98 -2.68
N GLY A 184 5.21 17.39 -2.11
CA GLY A 184 4.77 17.60 -0.73
C GLY A 184 5.84 17.18 0.28
N TYR A 185 6.67 16.23 -0.08
CA TYR A 185 7.78 15.72 0.74
C TYR A 185 9.06 16.55 0.63
N VAL A 186 9.10 17.66 -0.13
CA VAL A 186 10.29 18.51 -0.24
C VAL A 186 10.50 19.32 1.03
N ASP A 187 11.39 18.80 1.85
CA ASP A 187 11.99 19.44 3.01
C ASP A 187 13.50 19.17 2.96
N PHE A 188 14.31 20.21 2.84
CA PHE A 188 15.74 20.04 2.54
C PHE A 188 16.50 19.36 3.67
N GLN A 189 16.14 19.58 4.93
CA GLN A 189 16.77 18.91 6.06
C GLN A 189 16.49 17.39 6.02
N ARG A 190 15.25 16.99 5.74
CA ARG A 190 14.86 15.58 5.61
C ARG A 190 15.46 14.92 4.36
N LEU A 191 15.48 15.63 3.24
CA LEU A 191 16.17 15.16 2.02
C LEU A 191 17.68 14.97 2.25
N TYR A 192 18.30 15.82 3.09
CA TYR A 192 19.71 15.65 3.46
C TYR A 192 19.93 14.41 4.34
N ARG A 193 18.99 14.05 5.21
CA ARG A 193 19.06 12.79 5.97
C ARG A 193 19.02 11.56 5.05
N ILE A 194 18.23 11.59 3.96
CA ILE A 194 18.26 10.52 2.94
C ILE A 194 19.65 10.44 2.33
N HIS A 195 20.23 11.57 1.95
CA HIS A 195 21.58 11.64 1.38
C HIS A 195 22.63 11.09 2.36
N GLN A 196 22.60 11.52 3.62
CA GLN A 196 23.53 11.08 4.67
C GLN A 196 23.39 9.57 4.97
N ALA A 197 22.21 8.99 4.77
CA ALA A 197 22.01 7.54 4.87
C ALA A 197 22.59 6.76 3.67
N GLY A 198 23.26 7.43 2.71
CA GLY A 198 23.75 6.78 1.49
C GLY A 198 22.65 6.37 0.52
N ALA A 199 21.47 6.93 0.68
CA ALA A 199 20.29 6.67 -0.16
C ALA A 199 20.02 7.82 -1.14
N PHE A 200 19.19 7.56 -2.13
CA PHE A 200 18.84 8.52 -3.16
C PHE A 200 17.36 8.87 -3.11
N PHE A 201 17.02 10.05 -3.58
CA PHE A 201 15.63 10.47 -3.76
C PHE A 201 15.39 11.04 -5.16
N VAL A 202 14.16 10.92 -5.62
CA VAL A 202 13.64 11.60 -6.82
C VAL A 202 12.31 12.24 -6.46
N THR A 203 12.22 13.57 -6.56
CA THR A 203 11.00 14.31 -6.28
C THR A 203 10.82 15.47 -7.23
N ARG A 204 9.59 16.01 -7.31
CA ARG A 204 9.35 17.24 -8.10
C ARG A 204 9.83 18.47 -7.35
N ALA A 205 10.51 19.37 -8.07
CA ALA A 205 10.88 20.67 -7.52
C ALA A 205 9.65 21.52 -7.18
N LYS A 206 9.70 22.27 -6.09
CA LYS A 206 8.74 23.35 -5.82
C LYS A 206 8.99 24.51 -6.77
N SER A 207 7.92 25.17 -7.27
CA SER A 207 8.02 26.27 -8.23
C SER A 207 8.81 27.48 -7.71
N ASN A 208 8.76 27.69 -6.40
CA ASN A 208 9.45 28.80 -5.69
C ASN A 208 10.86 28.43 -5.19
N MET A 209 11.43 27.31 -5.63
CA MET A 209 12.76 26.87 -5.21
C MET A 209 13.82 27.82 -5.80
N ALA A 210 14.58 28.52 -4.94
CA ALA A 210 15.69 29.38 -5.34
C ALA A 210 17.00 28.58 -5.44
N PHE A 211 17.63 28.59 -6.60
CA PHE A 211 18.86 27.86 -6.91
C PHE A 211 19.76 28.62 -7.87
N TYR A 212 21.01 28.21 -7.99
CA TYR A 212 21.91 28.57 -9.06
C TYR A 212 22.41 27.33 -9.79
N VAL A 213 22.67 27.45 -11.09
CA VAL A 213 23.21 26.36 -11.90
C VAL A 213 24.73 26.41 -11.81
N SER A 214 25.35 25.28 -11.45
CA SER A 214 26.81 25.14 -11.39
C SER A 214 27.37 24.42 -12.62
N LYS A 215 26.60 23.50 -13.23
CA LYS A 215 26.99 22.75 -14.42
C LYS A 215 25.75 22.33 -15.20
N SER A 216 25.79 22.39 -16.52
CA SER A 216 24.77 21.82 -17.42
C SER A 216 25.38 20.68 -18.22
N ARG A 217 24.57 19.64 -18.46
CA ARG A 217 24.93 18.48 -19.28
C ARG A 217 24.12 18.51 -20.56
N PRO A 218 24.67 18.01 -21.70
CA PRO A 218 23.89 17.83 -22.92
C PRO A 218 22.75 16.83 -22.66
N VAL A 219 21.62 17.04 -23.34
CA VAL A 219 20.45 16.16 -23.28
C VAL A 219 19.93 15.88 -24.67
N ASP A 220 19.43 14.68 -24.88
CA ASP A 220 18.67 14.35 -26.08
C ASP A 220 17.23 14.85 -25.91
N LYS A 221 16.88 15.89 -26.70
CA LYS A 221 15.56 16.50 -26.65
C LYS A 221 14.47 15.63 -27.27
N THR A 222 14.82 14.63 -28.08
CA THR A 222 13.87 13.70 -28.69
C THR A 222 13.21 12.80 -27.65
N THR A 223 13.91 12.52 -26.55
CA THR A 223 13.41 11.73 -25.42
C THR A 223 12.43 12.48 -24.50
N GLY A 224 12.16 13.77 -24.78
CA GLY A 224 11.37 14.66 -23.90
C GLY A 224 12.22 15.45 -22.90
N LEU A 225 13.51 15.13 -22.73
CA LEU A 225 14.41 15.89 -21.87
C LEU A 225 14.60 17.32 -22.37
N ARG A 226 14.67 18.29 -21.44
CA ARG A 226 14.91 19.71 -21.76
C ARG A 226 16.15 20.27 -21.10
N SER A 227 16.53 19.77 -19.94
CA SER A 227 17.80 20.11 -19.27
C SER A 227 18.16 19.08 -18.24
N ASP A 228 19.47 18.90 -18.02
CA ASP A 228 20.10 18.18 -16.94
C ASP A 228 21.19 19.06 -16.32
N GLN A 229 21.01 19.47 -15.09
CA GLN A 229 21.81 20.49 -14.44
C GLN A 229 22.22 20.08 -13.03
N SER A 230 23.47 20.37 -12.68
CA SER A 230 23.88 20.42 -11.27
C SER A 230 23.54 21.79 -10.72
N ILE A 231 22.85 21.84 -9.61
CA ILE A 231 22.43 23.08 -8.97
C ILE A 231 22.91 23.15 -7.53
N GLY A 232 23.08 24.38 -7.02
CA GLY A 232 23.22 24.66 -5.60
C GLY A 232 22.04 25.48 -5.11
N LEU A 233 21.60 25.25 -3.90
CA LEU A 233 20.52 26.01 -3.27
C LEU A 233 21.00 27.44 -2.97
N LYS A 234 20.12 28.45 -3.08
CA LYS A 234 20.52 29.85 -3.03
C LYS A 234 20.23 30.52 -1.69
N THR A 235 19.14 30.16 -1.01
CA THR A 235 18.78 30.81 0.26
C THR A 235 19.65 30.31 1.42
N THR A 236 19.92 31.16 2.40
CA THR A 236 20.74 30.81 3.60
C THR A 236 20.17 29.58 4.31
N LYS A 237 18.83 29.53 4.51
CA LYS A 237 18.17 28.39 5.14
C LYS A 237 18.38 27.11 4.35
N SER A 238 18.07 27.12 3.06
CA SER A 238 18.15 25.90 2.25
C SER A 238 19.58 25.38 2.07
N LYS A 239 20.58 26.29 2.00
CA LYS A 239 22.00 25.91 1.99
C LYS A 239 22.44 25.23 3.29
N ARG A 240 21.98 25.74 4.44
CA ARG A 240 22.26 25.13 5.73
C ARG A 240 21.61 23.75 5.85
N ASP A 241 20.34 23.63 5.42
CA ASP A 241 19.53 22.43 5.56
C ASP A 241 19.95 21.33 4.55
N TYR A 242 20.50 21.72 3.38
CA TYR A 242 21.09 20.83 2.38
C TYR A 242 22.33 21.49 1.75
N PRO A 243 23.52 21.26 2.28
CA PRO A 243 24.75 21.94 1.84
C PRO A 243 25.29 21.44 0.50
N GLU A 244 24.94 20.21 0.11
CA GLU A 244 25.45 19.56 -1.07
C GLU A 244 24.75 20.02 -2.35
N LYS A 245 25.36 19.70 -3.52
CA LYS A 245 24.73 19.95 -4.81
C LYS A 245 23.60 18.95 -5.07
N LEU A 246 22.60 19.44 -5.77
CA LEU A 246 21.48 18.64 -6.28
C LEU A 246 21.55 18.57 -7.81
N ARG A 247 20.96 17.55 -8.37
CA ARG A 247 20.72 17.42 -9.80
C ARG A 247 19.30 17.83 -10.11
N ARG A 248 19.13 18.67 -11.13
CA ARG A 248 17.84 19.15 -11.61
C ARG A 248 17.64 18.67 -13.04
N VAL A 249 16.58 17.90 -13.26
CA VAL A 249 16.21 17.36 -14.59
C VAL A 249 14.88 17.97 -15.00
N ARG A 250 14.80 18.56 -16.20
CA ARG A 250 13.54 19.05 -16.78
C ARG A 250 13.13 18.11 -17.92
N TYR A 251 11.91 17.66 -17.85
CA TYR A 251 11.32 16.69 -18.77
C TYR A 251 9.92 17.14 -19.21
N ILE A 252 9.58 16.92 -20.48
CA ILE A 252 8.22 17.07 -21.00
C ILE A 252 7.66 15.67 -21.22
N ASP A 253 6.59 15.39 -20.52
CA ASP A 253 5.87 14.13 -20.66
C ASP A 253 5.13 14.08 -21.99
N ALA A 254 5.46 13.13 -22.87
CA ALA A 254 4.90 13.01 -24.21
C ALA A 254 3.39 12.72 -24.19
N GLU A 255 2.90 11.98 -23.18
CA GLU A 255 1.48 11.60 -23.09
C GLU A 255 0.60 12.78 -22.65
N THR A 256 1.09 13.57 -21.68
CA THR A 256 0.30 14.64 -21.06
C THR A 256 0.69 16.04 -21.53
N GLY A 257 1.79 16.20 -22.24
CA GLY A 257 2.38 17.49 -22.62
C GLY A 257 2.91 18.32 -21.44
N LYS A 258 2.87 17.81 -20.22
CA LYS A 258 3.23 18.54 -19.00
C LYS A 258 4.75 18.66 -18.84
N SER A 259 5.21 19.88 -18.52
CA SER A 259 6.60 20.11 -18.14
C SER A 259 6.80 19.77 -16.66
N LEU A 260 7.66 18.79 -16.40
CA LEU A 260 8.01 18.30 -15.07
C LEU A 260 9.46 18.69 -14.76
N VAL A 261 9.71 19.08 -13.53
CA VAL A 261 11.06 19.39 -13.04
C VAL A 261 11.34 18.53 -11.83
N PHE A 262 12.36 17.69 -11.93
CA PHE A 262 12.79 16.80 -10.86
C PHE A 262 14.04 17.30 -10.16
N ILE A 263 14.17 17.04 -8.88
CA ILE A 263 15.40 17.18 -8.11
C ILE A 263 15.76 15.81 -7.50
N THR A 264 17.06 15.54 -7.49
CA THR A 264 17.64 14.30 -6.97
C THR A 264 19.07 14.55 -6.48
N ASN A 265 19.55 13.70 -5.58
CA ASN A 265 20.97 13.58 -5.24
C ASN A 265 21.66 12.46 -6.05
N HIS A 266 20.98 11.81 -6.98
CA HIS A 266 21.57 10.76 -7.82
C HIS A 266 22.17 11.35 -9.09
N PHE A 267 23.51 11.33 -9.20
CA PHE A 267 24.24 11.87 -10.33
C PHE A 267 24.67 10.81 -11.36
N GLY A 268 24.67 9.52 -10.99
CA GLY A 268 25.15 8.42 -11.83
C GLY A 268 24.16 7.96 -12.90
N LEU A 269 22.87 7.95 -12.60
CA LEU A 269 21.86 7.46 -13.56
C LEU A 269 21.66 8.41 -14.75
N PRO A 270 21.26 7.89 -15.93
CA PRO A 270 20.82 8.71 -17.06
C PRO A 270 19.66 9.64 -16.67
N ALA A 271 19.61 10.85 -17.27
CA ALA A 271 18.55 11.83 -16.94
C ALA A 271 17.14 11.32 -17.26
N ILE A 272 17.00 10.53 -18.31
CA ILE A 272 15.71 9.92 -18.69
C ILE A 272 15.24 8.90 -17.62
N THR A 273 16.17 8.14 -17.05
CA THR A 273 15.87 7.19 -15.98
C THR A 273 15.32 7.87 -14.74
N ILE A 274 15.81 9.09 -14.39
CA ILE A 274 15.24 9.90 -13.30
C ILE A 274 13.77 10.23 -13.57
N ALA A 275 13.41 10.57 -14.82
CA ALA A 275 12.02 10.82 -15.19
C ALA A 275 11.16 9.57 -15.09
N HIS A 276 11.67 8.41 -15.51
CA HIS A 276 10.97 7.12 -15.42
C HIS A 276 10.78 6.68 -13.96
N ILE A 277 11.78 6.84 -13.09
CA ILE A 277 11.66 6.58 -11.65
C ILE A 277 10.54 7.44 -11.04
N TYR A 278 10.44 8.72 -11.41
CA TYR A 278 9.34 9.54 -10.90
C TYR A 278 7.98 9.08 -11.46
N LYS A 279 7.90 8.70 -12.72
CA LYS A 279 6.66 8.15 -13.32
C LYS A 279 6.22 6.87 -12.61
N SER A 280 7.14 5.99 -12.25
CA SER A 280 6.83 4.74 -11.55
C SER A 280 6.23 4.95 -10.14
N ARG A 281 6.36 6.15 -9.54
CA ARG A 281 5.62 6.53 -8.32
C ARG A 281 4.10 6.31 -8.46
N TRP A 282 3.56 6.34 -9.70
CA TRP A 282 2.15 6.07 -9.93
C TRP A 282 1.64 4.73 -9.39
N HIS A 283 2.52 3.74 -9.23
CA HIS A 283 2.16 2.45 -8.65
C HIS A 283 1.57 2.56 -7.23
N ILE A 284 2.00 3.53 -6.43
CA ILE A 284 1.41 3.73 -5.11
C ILE A 284 -0.01 4.30 -5.18
N GLU A 285 -0.32 5.12 -6.19
CA GLU A 285 -1.68 5.60 -6.42
C GLU A 285 -2.61 4.46 -6.87
N LEU A 286 -2.10 3.53 -7.69
CA LEU A 286 -2.81 2.30 -8.05
C LEU A 286 -3.04 1.40 -6.83
N PHE A 287 -2.06 1.24 -5.94
CA PHE A 287 -2.23 0.54 -4.68
C PHE A 287 -3.34 1.18 -3.83
N PHE A 288 -3.32 2.49 -3.62
CA PHE A 288 -4.37 3.18 -2.87
C PHE A 288 -5.75 3.06 -3.53
N LYS A 289 -5.81 3.15 -4.85
CA LYS A 289 -7.04 2.94 -5.61
C LYS A 289 -7.58 1.54 -5.35
N TRP A 290 -6.71 0.52 -5.45
CA TRP A 290 -7.09 -0.87 -5.26
C TRP A 290 -7.65 -1.12 -3.86
N ILE A 291 -6.95 -0.74 -2.79
CA ILE A 291 -7.41 -0.99 -1.42
C ILE A 291 -8.70 -0.22 -1.10
N LYS A 292 -8.88 1.00 -1.64
CA LYS A 292 -10.11 1.79 -1.45
C LYS A 292 -11.30 1.26 -2.24
N GLN A 293 -11.09 0.58 -3.34
CA GLN A 293 -12.14 0.01 -4.18
C GLN A 293 -12.52 -1.42 -3.77
N ASN A 294 -11.53 -2.22 -3.38
CA ASN A 294 -11.70 -3.66 -3.16
C ASN A 294 -11.77 -4.04 -1.67
N LEU A 295 -11.50 -3.12 -0.75
CA LEU A 295 -11.52 -3.40 0.69
C LEU A 295 -12.37 -2.37 1.44
N ARG A 296 -12.93 -2.78 2.59
CA ARG A 296 -13.75 -1.93 3.44
C ARG A 296 -12.89 -1.03 4.33
N ILE A 297 -12.29 0.02 3.74
CA ILE A 297 -11.51 1.03 4.48
C ILE A 297 -12.12 2.43 4.43
N LYS A 298 -13.31 2.58 3.84
CA LYS A 298 -14.09 3.83 3.82
C LYS A 298 -15.29 3.79 4.77
N ALA A 299 -15.75 2.61 5.17
CA ALA A 299 -16.81 2.39 6.13
C ALA A 299 -16.29 1.47 7.25
N PHE A 300 -16.32 1.95 8.48
CA PHE A 300 -15.73 1.26 9.62
C PHE A 300 -16.81 0.60 10.49
N TYR A 301 -16.47 -0.57 11.05
CA TYR A 301 -17.35 -1.34 11.93
C TYR A 301 -17.36 -0.82 13.38
N GLY A 302 -16.45 0.07 13.73
CA GLY A 302 -16.35 0.73 15.03
C GLY A 302 -15.79 2.13 14.88
N THR A 303 -16.03 2.99 15.86
CA THR A 303 -15.70 4.42 15.82
C THR A 303 -14.46 4.79 16.63
N SER A 304 -13.95 3.89 17.48
CA SER A 304 -12.72 4.13 18.23
C SER A 304 -11.48 4.08 17.30
N GLU A 305 -10.44 4.79 17.69
CA GLU A 305 -9.15 4.76 16.97
C GLU A 305 -8.63 3.33 16.83
N ASN A 306 -8.75 2.53 17.89
CA ASN A 306 -8.34 1.13 17.88
C ASN A 306 -9.10 0.30 16.84
N ALA A 307 -10.42 0.45 16.77
CA ALA A 307 -11.25 -0.28 15.81
C ALA A 307 -10.91 0.09 14.36
N VAL A 308 -10.71 1.39 14.08
CA VAL A 308 -10.33 1.88 12.76
C VAL A 308 -8.97 1.35 12.34
N LYS A 309 -7.96 1.46 13.20
CA LYS A 309 -6.61 0.94 12.92
C LYS A 309 -6.61 -0.58 12.75
N THR A 310 -7.32 -1.31 13.59
CA THR A 310 -7.52 -2.76 13.46
C THR A 310 -8.06 -3.12 12.08
N GLN A 311 -9.14 -2.47 11.65
CA GLN A 311 -9.77 -2.76 10.35
C GLN A 311 -8.84 -2.44 9.18
N ILE A 312 -8.10 -1.34 9.22
CA ILE A 312 -7.13 -0.99 8.16
C ILE A 312 -6.00 -2.04 8.11
N TRP A 313 -5.43 -2.45 9.25
CA TRP A 313 -4.36 -3.43 9.27
C TRP A 313 -4.81 -4.83 8.81
N VAL A 314 -6.04 -5.22 9.13
CA VAL A 314 -6.62 -6.46 8.59
C VAL A 314 -6.83 -6.34 7.08
N ALA A 315 -7.30 -5.20 6.57
CA ALA A 315 -7.46 -4.97 5.14
C ALA A 315 -6.11 -5.07 4.40
N ILE A 316 -5.05 -4.45 4.94
CA ILE A 316 -3.69 -4.58 4.39
C ILE A 316 -3.22 -6.04 4.40
N SER A 317 -3.50 -6.77 5.47
CA SER A 317 -3.17 -8.20 5.56
C SER A 317 -3.90 -9.01 4.48
N VAL A 318 -5.16 -8.71 4.18
CA VAL A 318 -5.92 -9.34 3.10
C VAL A 318 -5.29 -9.01 1.74
N TYR A 319 -4.91 -7.75 1.48
CA TYR A 319 -4.18 -7.40 0.26
C TYR A 319 -2.92 -8.25 0.08
N LEU A 320 -2.09 -8.34 1.12
CA LEU A 320 -0.84 -9.10 1.11
C LEU A 320 -1.07 -10.60 0.90
N MET A 321 -2.14 -11.15 1.49
CA MET A 321 -2.51 -12.55 1.28
C MET A 321 -2.94 -12.81 -0.17
N VAL A 322 -3.77 -11.94 -0.76
CA VAL A 322 -4.21 -12.06 -2.16
C VAL A 322 -3.02 -11.92 -3.11
N ALA A 323 -2.15 -10.93 -2.90
CA ALA A 323 -0.93 -10.75 -3.69
C ALA A 323 0.00 -11.97 -3.58
N SER A 324 0.19 -12.50 -2.37
CA SER A 324 1.01 -13.71 -2.16
C SER A 324 0.41 -14.94 -2.83
N LEU A 325 -0.92 -15.14 -2.79
CA LEU A 325 -1.60 -16.22 -3.49
C LEU A 325 -1.40 -16.12 -5.00
N ASN A 326 -1.59 -14.91 -5.56
CA ASN A 326 -1.34 -14.67 -6.99
C ASN A 326 0.07 -15.10 -7.38
N LYS A 327 1.08 -14.68 -6.62
CA LYS A 327 2.48 -14.99 -6.92
C LYS A 327 2.82 -16.46 -6.75
N ILE A 328 2.33 -17.12 -5.70
CA ILE A 328 2.60 -18.55 -5.42
C ILE A 328 2.04 -19.45 -6.52
N HIS A 329 0.84 -19.14 -7.01
CA HIS A 329 0.16 -19.96 -8.00
C HIS A 329 0.40 -19.52 -9.44
N GLY A 330 1.06 -18.37 -9.65
CA GLY A 330 1.39 -17.84 -10.99
C GLY A 330 0.13 -17.51 -11.80
N PHE A 331 -0.93 -16.99 -11.15
CA PHE A 331 -2.15 -16.62 -11.87
C PHE A 331 -1.87 -15.42 -12.77
N ASP A 332 -2.32 -15.49 -14.03
CA ASP A 332 -2.27 -14.37 -14.98
C ASP A 332 -3.51 -13.46 -14.86
N GLU A 333 -3.91 -13.22 -13.60
CA GLU A 333 -5.12 -12.47 -13.28
C GLU A 333 -4.80 -11.26 -12.38
N ASN A 334 -5.60 -10.20 -12.53
CA ASN A 334 -5.45 -9.07 -11.63
C ASN A 334 -5.98 -9.39 -10.22
N LEU A 335 -5.40 -8.75 -9.19
CA LEU A 335 -5.76 -9.02 -7.79
C LEU A 335 -7.25 -8.77 -7.48
N SER A 336 -7.92 -7.87 -8.21
CA SER A 336 -9.35 -7.60 -8.01
C SER A 336 -10.20 -8.79 -8.44
N ARG A 337 -9.85 -9.44 -9.55
CA ARG A 337 -10.57 -10.64 -10.03
C ARG A 337 -10.36 -11.83 -9.09
N ILE A 338 -9.12 -12.02 -8.62
CA ILE A 338 -8.82 -13.06 -7.61
C ILE A 338 -9.68 -12.83 -6.35
N LEU A 339 -9.77 -11.59 -5.87
CA LEU A 339 -10.58 -11.25 -4.71
C LEU A 339 -12.07 -11.49 -4.96
N GLN A 340 -12.60 -11.18 -6.17
CA GLN A 340 -13.97 -11.45 -6.56
C GLN A 340 -14.28 -12.95 -6.52
N VAL A 341 -13.41 -13.80 -7.08
CA VAL A 341 -13.57 -15.25 -7.03
C VAL A 341 -13.55 -15.75 -5.60
N LEU A 342 -12.59 -15.27 -4.80
CA LEU A 342 -12.53 -15.62 -3.37
C LEU A 342 -13.79 -15.19 -2.62
N SER A 343 -14.39 -14.04 -2.94
CA SER A 343 -15.55 -13.51 -2.23
C SER A 343 -16.78 -14.41 -2.25
N VAL A 344 -16.97 -15.13 -3.34
CA VAL A 344 -18.12 -16.03 -3.51
C VAL A 344 -17.81 -17.50 -3.16
N ASN A 345 -16.51 -17.85 -3.13
CA ASN A 345 -16.08 -19.24 -2.92
C ASN A 345 -15.36 -19.45 -1.58
N VAL A 346 -15.34 -18.45 -0.68
CA VAL A 346 -14.59 -18.52 0.59
C VAL A 346 -15.00 -19.70 1.48
N PHE A 347 -16.22 -20.22 1.34
CA PHE A 347 -16.73 -21.37 2.08
C PHE A 347 -16.62 -22.69 1.32
N GLN A 348 -16.21 -22.69 0.08
CA GLN A 348 -16.05 -23.90 -0.72
C GLN A 348 -14.71 -24.57 -0.39
N LYS A 349 -14.70 -25.90 -0.40
CA LYS A 349 -13.51 -26.73 -0.20
C LYS A 349 -12.84 -27.10 -1.52
N GLU A 350 -12.91 -26.21 -2.51
CA GLU A 350 -12.23 -26.41 -3.78
C GLU A 350 -10.87 -25.69 -3.78
N PRO A 351 -9.82 -26.29 -4.37
CA PRO A 351 -8.54 -25.63 -4.56
C PRO A 351 -8.69 -24.36 -5.40
N ILE A 352 -8.10 -23.26 -4.98
CA ILE A 352 -8.24 -21.95 -5.63
C ILE A 352 -7.76 -21.95 -7.09
N ASN A 353 -6.74 -22.72 -7.42
CA ASN A 353 -6.27 -22.91 -8.79
C ASN A 353 -7.35 -23.51 -9.69
N GLN A 354 -8.12 -24.50 -9.21
CA GLN A 354 -9.23 -25.05 -9.98
C GLN A 354 -10.38 -24.06 -10.20
N LEU A 355 -10.65 -23.20 -9.20
CA LEU A 355 -11.66 -22.16 -9.32
C LEU A 355 -11.29 -21.11 -10.37
N LEU A 356 -10.02 -20.73 -10.47
CA LEU A 356 -9.54 -19.74 -11.43
C LEU A 356 -9.38 -20.34 -12.84
N THR A 357 -8.87 -21.55 -12.98
CA THR A 357 -8.72 -22.24 -14.29
C THR A 357 -10.09 -22.53 -14.94
N LYS A 358 -11.11 -22.88 -14.16
CA LYS A 358 -12.50 -23.06 -14.69
C LYS A 358 -13.07 -21.76 -15.29
N LEU A 359 -12.58 -20.59 -14.87
CA LEU A 359 -13.00 -19.31 -15.43
C LEU A 359 -12.29 -19.01 -16.76
N GLU A 360 -11.04 -19.38 -16.90
CA GLU A 360 -10.28 -19.23 -18.16
C GLU A 360 -10.91 -20.06 -19.28
N THR A 361 -11.14 -21.35 -19.03
CA THR A 361 -11.80 -22.25 -20.02
C THR A 361 -13.20 -21.79 -20.40
N ARG A 362 -13.95 -21.18 -19.47
CA ARG A 362 -15.31 -20.68 -19.75
C ARG A 362 -15.30 -19.38 -20.56
N ASN A 363 -14.26 -18.56 -20.42
CA ASN A 363 -14.08 -17.36 -21.25
C ASN A 363 -13.67 -17.75 -22.67
N ASP A 364 -12.77 -18.71 -22.84
CA ASP A 364 -12.37 -19.23 -24.16
C ASP A 364 -13.55 -19.85 -24.90
N ASP A 365 -14.41 -20.62 -24.21
CA ASP A 365 -15.65 -21.18 -24.78
C ASP A 365 -16.67 -20.09 -25.15
N LEU A 366 -16.75 -18.99 -24.41
CA LEU A 366 -17.63 -17.85 -24.72
C LEU A 366 -17.11 -17.03 -25.89
N GLU A 367 -15.81 -16.82 -25.98
CA GLU A 367 -15.18 -16.14 -27.12
C GLU A 367 -15.28 -16.99 -28.39
N LEU A 368 -15.05 -18.29 -28.32
CA LEU A 368 -15.26 -19.24 -29.42
C LEU A 368 -16.73 -19.27 -29.88
N ARG A 369 -17.71 -19.30 -28.96
CA ARG A 369 -19.13 -19.22 -29.29
C ARG A 369 -19.51 -17.89 -29.94
N ASN A 370 -18.97 -16.77 -29.46
CA ASN A 370 -19.19 -15.45 -30.05
C ASN A 370 -18.57 -15.35 -31.45
N GLN A 371 -17.35 -15.90 -31.66
CA GLN A 371 -16.75 -15.97 -33.01
C GLN A 371 -17.54 -16.84 -33.97
N LEU A 372 -18.08 -17.98 -33.51
CA LEU A 372 -18.90 -18.85 -34.34
C LEU A 372 -20.26 -18.22 -34.69
N MET A 373 -20.81 -17.36 -33.82
CA MET A 373 -22.04 -16.61 -34.10
C MET A 373 -21.81 -15.48 -35.11
N PHE A 374 -20.59 -14.86 -35.15
CA PHE A 374 -20.26 -13.81 -36.13
C PHE A 374 -19.91 -14.34 -37.52
N ASN A 375 -19.53 -15.64 -37.66
CA ASN A 375 -19.21 -16.26 -38.95
C ASN A 375 -20.42 -16.97 -39.61
N GLY A 376 -21.62 -16.79 -39.10
CA GLY A 376 -22.86 -17.40 -39.53
C GLY A 376 -23.86 -16.46 -40.21
N PHE A 377 -23.39 -15.30 -40.77
CA PHE A 377 -24.19 -14.44 -41.65
C PHE A 377 -23.42 -14.09 -42.89
#